data_fb88b5bffcc938046b4ca937914d8c23
#
_entry.id   fb88b5bffcc938046b4ca937914d8c23
#
_cell.length_a   1.000
_cell.length_b   1.000
_cell.length_c   1.000
_cell.angle_alpha   90.00
_cell.angle_beta   90.00
_cell.angle_gamma   90.00
#
_symmetry.space_group_name_H-M   'P 1'
#
loop_
_entity.id
_entity.type
_entity.pdbx_description
1 polymer ?
#
loop_
_entity_poly.entity_id
_entity_poly.type
_entity_poly.pdbx_seq_one_letter_code
_entity_poly.pdbx_strand_id
1 'polypeptide(L)'
;MTGSAATSMSRRRLLQGAVAGASAAAFPWHWQAASAQATPVPAVSNAGWNDLANRLDGRLLREGDPMFAAAMEINATRYAATRPEGIAVCATPRDAATCVSWARETGTPFAVRSGGHSYAGFSNSSGLIINVRDMAGVTVDPAEGTITVAAGVNNADFGDAIEPYAVYVPGGRCPTVGLSGLTLGGGWGFSCRHFGMTCDSLVSTDIAVASGELVTASETENADLFWALRGGAGGNFGVNTSFTYRFVPTHDVTYVSAVWTGGDTAGVVDALLRMQVDAPNELGLRMSVRMKSRTPLSQPAPYVVNVLGVYWGEPEVVRELLDQVEEVQPASRLRIEKMPFASARSELAATTPEGTYQLKSGFVEGVLPPAGLTTLLEGLAAMPGVPSREQESTAAFFCWGGKTKDVAPDATAFVHRSADFLFKTEVLWSPTDDPDLIIANLDWIEEYYAAMGPYLNGGTYQNFPDRSLENWADAYYGANFPRLVETKRAWDPDNLFRFPQSIPVSL
;
A
#
# COMPACT_ATOMS: atom_id res chain seq x y z
N MET A 1 40.12 -22.61 36.37
CA MET A 1 39.86 -21.20 36.62
C MET A 1 40.45 -20.40 35.46
N THR A 2 39.66 -20.07 34.50
CA THR A 2 39.88 -18.94 33.60
C THR A 2 38.51 -18.57 33.03
N GLY A 3 37.91 -17.52 33.58
CA GLY A 3 36.64 -16.99 33.17
C GLY A 3 36.77 -16.23 31.84
N SER A 4 35.95 -16.57 30.89
CA SER A 4 35.71 -15.77 29.67
C SER A 4 34.71 -14.69 30.01
N ALA A 5 35.18 -13.45 30.08
CA ALA A 5 34.32 -12.27 30.18
C ALA A 5 33.68 -12.01 28.79
N ALA A 6 32.39 -12.24 28.69
CA ALA A 6 31.59 -11.78 27.56
C ALA A 6 31.49 -10.25 27.64
N THR A 7 32.21 -9.55 26.80
CA THR A 7 32.15 -8.09 26.64
C THR A 7 30.82 -7.76 25.92
N SER A 8 29.87 -7.19 26.65
CA SER A 8 28.67 -6.61 26.05
C SER A 8 29.08 -5.43 25.16
N MET A 9 28.92 -5.57 23.85
CA MET A 9 29.06 -4.44 22.94
C MET A 9 27.94 -3.43 23.19
N SER A 10 28.30 -2.16 23.37
CA SER A 10 27.33 -1.09 23.55
C SER A 10 26.54 -0.90 22.24
N ARG A 11 25.25 -0.55 22.39
CA ARG A 11 24.29 -0.29 21.28
C ARG A 11 24.84 0.59 20.16
N ARG A 12 25.78 1.48 20.49
CA ARG A 12 26.45 2.42 19.58
C ARG A 12 27.50 1.78 18.67
N ARG A 13 28.00 0.57 18.97
CA ARG A 13 29.05 -0.12 18.18
C ARG A 13 28.50 -1.10 17.15
N LEU A 14 27.25 -1.57 17.30
CA LEU A 14 26.61 -2.47 16.33
C LEU A 14 26.26 -1.76 15.02
N LEU A 15 25.84 -0.47 15.11
CA LEU A 15 25.55 0.35 13.93
C LEU A 15 26.82 0.89 13.23
N GLN A 16 27.99 0.85 13.87
CA GLN A 16 29.25 1.35 13.31
C GLN A 16 30.04 0.30 12.50
N GLY A 17 29.64 -0.97 12.55
CA GLY A 17 30.35 -2.07 11.87
C GLY A 17 30.01 -2.22 10.39
N ALA A 18 28.96 -1.61 9.87
CA ALA A 18 28.50 -1.77 8.48
C ALA A 18 28.86 -0.60 7.56
N VAL A 19 29.56 0.44 8.04
CA VAL A 19 29.93 1.62 7.24
C VAL A 19 31.43 1.83 7.26
N ALA A 20 32.16 1.01 6.52
CA ALA A 20 33.55 1.30 6.12
C ALA A 20 33.54 1.63 4.63
N GLY A 21 33.27 2.88 4.27
CA GLY A 21 33.44 3.35 2.90
C GLY A 21 32.55 4.47 2.39
N ALA A 22 32.10 5.40 3.20
CA ALA A 22 31.63 6.68 2.68
C ALA A 22 31.74 7.76 3.76
N SER A 23 32.44 8.84 3.43
CA SER A 23 32.61 9.99 4.30
C SER A 23 31.28 10.68 4.53
N ALA A 24 30.66 10.48 5.70
CA ALA A 24 29.42 11.17 6.08
C ALA A 24 29.78 12.58 6.60
N ALA A 25 29.46 13.59 5.82
CA ALA A 25 29.31 14.95 6.34
C ALA A 25 27.99 15.00 7.15
N ALA A 26 28.13 15.27 8.45
CA ALA A 26 26.98 15.46 9.33
C ALA A 26 26.23 16.75 8.94
N PHE A 27 25.03 16.63 8.43
CA PHE A 27 24.09 17.74 8.27
C PHE A 27 23.04 17.71 9.38
N PRO A 28 22.77 18.85 10.03
CA PRO A 28 21.67 18.93 10.99
C PRO A 28 20.33 18.90 10.23
N TRP A 29 19.49 17.93 10.52
CA TRP A 29 18.14 17.80 9.96
C TRP A 29 17.22 18.90 10.52
N HIS A 30 17.18 20.04 9.85
CA HIS A 30 16.05 20.95 10.01
C HIS A 30 14.97 20.55 9.01
N TRP A 31 13.85 20.11 9.51
CA TRP A 31 12.60 19.98 8.76
C TRP A 31 12.15 21.38 8.28
N GLN A 32 12.85 21.93 7.32
CA GLN A 32 12.27 22.95 6.47
C GLN A 32 11.61 22.19 5.33
N ALA A 33 10.26 22.02 5.43
CA ALA A 33 9.47 21.81 4.24
C ALA A 33 9.98 22.83 3.22
N ALA A 34 10.56 22.35 2.11
CA ALA A 34 10.75 23.21 0.94
C ALA A 34 9.33 23.63 0.51
N SER A 35 8.83 24.69 1.12
CA SER A 35 7.75 25.45 0.59
C SER A 35 8.30 26.10 -0.68
N ALA A 36 8.21 25.40 -1.82
CA ALA A 36 8.05 26.11 -3.05
C ALA A 36 6.98 27.17 -2.72
N GLN A 37 7.34 28.43 -2.79
CA GLN A 37 6.40 29.54 -2.63
C GLN A 37 5.40 29.40 -3.79
N ALA A 38 4.39 28.56 -3.58
CA ALA A 38 3.22 28.55 -4.43
C ALA A 38 2.65 29.96 -4.33
N THR A 39 2.56 30.64 -5.45
CA THR A 39 1.80 31.90 -5.55
C THR A 39 0.48 31.64 -4.85
N PRO A 40 0.05 32.47 -3.87
CA PRO A 40 -1.20 32.25 -3.18
C PRO A 40 -2.32 32.17 -4.22
N VAL A 41 -2.92 31.00 -4.37
CA VAL A 41 -4.14 30.89 -5.19
C VAL A 41 -5.20 31.73 -4.49
N PRO A 42 -5.85 32.69 -5.16
CA PRO A 42 -6.88 33.48 -4.54
C PRO A 42 -7.96 32.56 -3.95
N ALA A 43 -8.34 32.81 -2.69
CA ALA A 43 -9.38 32.03 -2.05
C ALA A 43 -10.67 32.09 -2.90
N VAL A 44 -11.25 30.95 -3.22
CA VAL A 44 -12.51 30.89 -3.98
C VAL A 44 -13.60 31.53 -3.16
N SER A 45 -14.35 32.45 -3.77
CA SER A 45 -15.50 33.09 -3.11
C SER A 45 -16.62 32.10 -2.80
N ASN A 46 -17.47 32.43 -1.84
CA ASN A 46 -18.67 31.63 -1.58
C ASN A 46 -19.55 31.45 -2.83
N ALA A 47 -19.59 32.46 -3.72
CA ALA A 47 -20.30 32.35 -5.00
C ALA A 47 -19.69 31.28 -5.91
N GLY A 48 -18.36 31.16 -5.96
CA GLY A 48 -17.67 30.13 -6.72
C GLY A 48 -17.93 28.71 -6.18
N TRP A 49 -17.94 28.56 -4.86
CA TRP A 49 -18.33 27.28 -4.23
C TRP A 49 -19.79 26.92 -4.46
N ASN A 50 -20.70 27.90 -4.44
CA ASN A 50 -22.12 27.70 -4.76
C ASN A 50 -22.32 27.33 -6.25
N ASP A 51 -21.51 27.90 -7.15
CA ASP A 51 -21.52 27.49 -8.55
C ASP A 51 -21.17 26.01 -8.70
N LEU A 52 -20.08 25.55 -8.04
CA LEU A 52 -19.77 24.12 -8.04
C LEU A 52 -20.91 23.29 -7.50
N ALA A 53 -21.48 23.65 -6.34
CA ALA A 53 -22.58 22.91 -5.72
C ALA A 53 -23.80 22.76 -6.66
N ASN A 54 -24.13 23.83 -7.42
CA ASN A 54 -25.25 23.82 -8.36
C ASN A 54 -25.00 22.99 -9.63
N ARG A 55 -23.75 22.68 -9.95
CA ARG A 55 -23.33 21.90 -11.13
C ARG A 55 -23.26 20.40 -10.86
N LEU A 56 -23.27 19.97 -9.58
CA LEU A 56 -23.16 18.57 -9.19
C LEU A 56 -24.53 17.89 -9.11
N ASP A 57 -24.60 16.67 -9.59
CA ASP A 57 -25.71 15.74 -9.30
C ASP A 57 -25.57 15.17 -7.88
N GLY A 58 -24.33 15.04 -7.38
CA GLY A 58 -23.97 14.72 -6.01
C GLY A 58 -24.12 15.91 -5.06
N ARG A 59 -23.18 16.07 -4.13
CA ARG A 59 -23.26 17.15 -3.13
C ARG A 59 -21.88 17.73 -2.82
N LEU A 60 -21.85 19.01 -2.52
CA LEU A 60 -20.69 19.71 -1.99
C LEU A 60 -20.85 19.90 -0.48
N LEU A 61 -19.94 19.32 0.30
CA LEU A 61 -19.87 19.49 1.74
C LEU A 61 -18.85 20.58 2.08
N ARG A 62 -19.21 21.50 2.97
CA ARG A 62 -18.33 22.56 3.47
C ARG A 62 -18.41 22.65 5.00
N GLU A 63 -17.49 23.41 5.60
CA GLU A 63 -17.50 23.63 7.03
C GLU A 63 -18.88 24.16 7.48
N GLY A 64 -19.45 23.53 8.54
CA GLY A 64 -20.82 23.76 9.00
C GLY A 64 -21.84 22.73 8.49
N ASP A 65 -21.52 21.93 7.46
CA ASP A 65 -22.35 20.79 7.08
C ASP A 65 -22.19 19.65 8.09
N PRO A 66 -23.29 19.05 8.59
CA PRO A 66 -23.21 17.95 9.56
C PRO A 66 -22.40 16.74 9.10
N MET A 67 -22.32 16.51 7.79
CA MET A 67 -21.57 15.39 7.19
C MET A 67 -20.09 15.72 6.95
N PHE A 68 -19.68 16.98 7.05
CA PHE A 68 -18.34 17.42 6.67
C PHE A 68 -17.25 16.75 7.49
N ALA A 69 -17.42 16.66 8.80
CA ALA A 69 -16.43 16.07 9.69
C ALA A 69 -16.20 14.58 9.36
N ALA A 70 -17.25 13.79 9.15
CA ALA A 70 -17.15 12.40 8.76
C ALA A 70 -16.55 12.22 7.36
N ALA A 71 -16.86 13.13 6.42
CA ALA A 71 -16.29 13.08 5.07
C ALA A 71 -14.81 13.48 5.03
N MET A 72 -14.30 14.16 6.06
CA MET A 72 -12.85 14.48 6.16
C MET A 72 -12.00 13.29 6.60
N GLU A 73 -12.57 12.29 7.25
CA GLU A 73 -11.82 11.17 7.83
C GLU A 73 -10.96 10.46 6.77
N ILE A 74 -9.72 10.14 7.17
CA ILE A 74 -8.74 9.40 6.38
C ILE A 74 -8.04 8.37 7.27
N ASN A 75 -7.62 7.27 6.69
CA ASN A 75 -6.96 6.19 7.44
C ASN A 75 -5.65 6.64 8.11
N ALA A 76 -4.80 7.38 7.40
CA ALA A 76 -3.53 7.90 7.94
C ALA A 76 -3.77 9.24 8.68
N THR A 77 -4.16 9.20 9.95
CA THR A 77 -4.54 10.37 10.75
C THR A 77 -3.39 11.38 10.95
N ARG A 78 -2.13 10.98 10.70
CA ARG A 78 -0.98 11.88 10.65
C ARG A 78 -1.21 13.11 9.74
N TYR A 79 -2.04 12.95 8.71
CA TYR A 79 -2.32 13.98 7.71
C TYR A 79 -3.72 14.62 7.89
N ALA A 80 -4.44 14.29 8.95
CA ALA A 80 -5.79 14.80 9.21
C ALA A 80 -5.83 16.31 9.55
N ALA A 81 -4.68 16.90 9.91
CA ALA A 81 -4.58 18.36 10.14
C ALA A 81 -4.79 19.19 8.86
N THR A 82 -4.58 18.61 7.66
CA THR A 82 -4.91 19.26 6.39
C THR A 82 -6.41 19.25 6.19
N ARG A 83 -7.07 20.42 6.37
CA ARG A 83 -8.53 20.58 6.25
C ARG A 83 -8.87 21.11 4.86
N PRO A 84 -9.79 20.43 4.13
CA PRO A 84 -10.28 20.92 2.84
C PRO A 84 -11.20 22.13 3.03
N GLU A 85 -11.23 23.01 2.03
CA GLU A 85 -12.27 24.06 1.94
C GLU A 85 -13.60 23.48 1.48
N GLY A 86 -13.59 22.36 0.71
CA GLY A 86 -14.78 21.68 0.27
C GLY A 86 -14.54 20.22 -0.09
N ILE A 87 -15.57 19.40 0.02
CA ILE A 87 -15.56 17.98 -0.37
C ILE A 87 -16.73 17.78 -1.34
N ALA A 88 -16.41 17.57 -2.63
CA ALA A 88 -17.40 17.18 -3.62
C ALA A 88 -17.60 15.66 -3.53
N VAL A 89 -18.74 15.24 -3.01
CA VAL A 89 -19.16 13.83 -2.99
C VAL A 89 -19.86 13.55 -4.32
N CYS A 90 -19.09 12.99 -5.25
CA CYS A 90 -19.53 12.74 -6.62
C CYS A 90 -20.46 11.51 -6.67
N ALA A 91 -21.65 11.67 -7.25
CA ALA A 91 -22.59 10.58 -7.49
C ALA A 91 -22.45 9.99 -8.90
N THR A 92 -21.95 10.76 -9.84
CA THR A 92 -21.88 10.39 -11.27
C THR A 92 -20.50 10.68 -11.87
N PRO A 93 -20.11 10.03 -12.99
CA PRO A 93 -18.91 10.40 -13.74
C PRO A 93 -18.87 11.86 -14.16
N ARG A 94 -20.04 12.46 -14.45
CA ARG A 94 -20.18 13.88 -14.80
C ARG A 94 -19.77 14.79 -13.64
N ASP A 95 -20.05 14.41 -12.40
CA ASP A 95 -19.59 15.17 -11.23
C ASP A 95 -18.07 15.24 -11.15
N ALA A 96 -17.40 14.11 -11.38
CA ALA A 96 -15.94 14.07 -11.41
C ALA A 96 -15.36 15.00 -12.49
N ALA A 97 -15.90 14.94 -13.71
CA ALA A 97 -15.52 15.80 -14.81
C ALA A 97 -15.81 17.29 -14.51
N THR A 98 -16.94 17.57 -13.87
CA THR A 98 -17.32 18.93 -13.40
C THR A 98 -16.33 19.46 -12.38
N CYS A 99 -15.95 18.64 -11.38
CA CYS A 99 -14.97 19.02 -10.36
C CYS A 99 -13.59 19.31 -10.95
N VAL A 100 -13.12 18.50 -11.90
CA VAL A 100 -11.85 18.70 -12.60
C VAL A 100 -11.88 20.01 -13.37
N SER A 101 -12.93 20.25 -14.18
CA SER A 101 -13.09 21.50 -14.94
C SER A 101 -13.15 22.72 -14.03
N TRP A 102 -13.93 22.67 -12.97
CA TRP A 102 -14.05 23.76 -12.01
C TRP A 102 -12.72 24.02 -11.28
N ALA A 103 -12.00 23.00 -10.87
CA ALA A 103 -10.69 23.15 -10.23
C ALA A 103 -9.68 23.80 -11.18
N ARG A 104 -9.69 23.46 -12.46
CA ARG A 104 -8.88 24.08 -13.51
C ARG A 104 -9.26 25.56 -13.71
N GLU A 105 -10.56 25.88 -13.79
CA GLU A 105 -11.08 27.24 -13.99
C GLU A 105 -10.70 28.17 -12.83
N THR A 106 -10.72 27.64 -11.60
CA THR A 106 -10.50 28.43 -10.37
C THR A 106 -9.06 28.38 -9.88
N GLY A 107 -8.23 27.46 -10.38
CA GLY A 107 -6.88 27.19 -9.86
C GLY A 107 -6.89 26.48 -8.49
N THR A 108 -8.04 26.00 -8.01
CA THR A 108 -8.18 25.37 -6.70
C THR A 108 -7.37 24.07 -6.62
N PRO A 109 -6.45 23.93 -5.64
CA PRO A 109 -5.77 22.66 -5.44
C PRO A 109 -6.76 21.59 -5.01
N PHE A 110 -6.55 20.36 -5.46
CA PHE A 110 -7.46 19.27 -5.11
C PHE A 110 -6.73 17.94 -4.92
N ALA A 111 -7.44 16.97 -4.34
CA ALA A 111 -7.04 15.58 -4.28
C ALA A 111 -8.22 14.68 -4.65
N VAL A 112 -7.90 13.53 -5.27
CA VAL A 112 -8.88 12.48 -5.57
C VAL A 112 -8.95 11.51 -4.41
N ARG A 113 -10.18 11.15 -3.98
CA ARG A 113 -10.40 10.22 -2.87
C ARG A 113 -11.44 9.16 -3.23
N SER A 114 -11.06 7.90 -3.12
CA SER A 114 -11.95 6.73 -3.04
C SER A 114 -12.01 6.25 -1.58
N GLY A 115 -11.25 5.22 -1.19
CA GLY A 115 -11.24 4.69 0.18
C GLY A 115 -10.50 5.53 1.24
N GLY A 116 -9.68 6.52 0.86
CA GLY A 116 -8.93 7.36 1.81
C GLY A 116 -7.75 6.68 2.50
N HIS A 117 -7.21 5.59 1.94
CA HIS A 117 -6.16 4.77 2.53
C HIS A 117 -4.72 5.14 2.12
N SER A 118 -4.49 6.30 1.50
CA SER A 118 -3.11 6.72 1.16
C SER A 118 -2.25 6.86 2.41
N TYR A 119 -1.19 6.05 2.53
CA TYR A 119 -0.24 6.09 3.65
C TYR A 119 0.53 7.41 3.74
N ALA A 120 0.63 8.16 2.64
CA ALA A 120 1.26 9.47 2.58
C ALA A 120 0.26 10.64 2.58
N GLY A 121 -1.05 10.37 2.75
CA GLY A 121 -2.09 11.40 2.77
C GLY A 121 -2.31 12.09 1.43
N PHE A 122 -1.96 11.46 0.30
CA PHE A 122 -2.12 12.04 -1.05
C PHE A 122 -3.58 12.13 -1.50
N SER A 123 -4.50 11.50 -0.79
CA SER A 123 -5.96 11.64 -0.99
C SER A 123 -6.56 12.79 -0.18
N ASN A 124 -5.75 13.71 0.35
CA ASN A 124 -6.18 14.88 1.10
C ASN A 124 -5.63 16.17 0.50
N SER A 125 -6.39 17.26 0.60
CA SER A 125 -6.06 18.59 0.05
C SER A 125 -6.57 19.68 0.98
N SER A 126 -5.93 20.84 0.97
CA SER A 126 -6.45 22.03 1.65
C SER A 126 -7.56 22.74 0.83
N GLY A 127 -7.67 22.48 -0.47
CA GLY A 127 -8.71 23.04 -1.33
C GLY A 127 -9.91 22.10 -1.47
N LEU A 128 -10.05 21.44 -2.62
CA LEU A 128 -11.16 20.53 -2.93
C LEU A 128 -10.74 19.08 -2.73
N ILE A 129 -11.60 18.25 -2.17
CA ILE A 129 -11.53 16.79 -2.27
C ILE A 129 -12.59 16.33 -3.27
N ILE A 130 -12.16 15.69 -4.36
CA ILE A 130 -13.03 15.00 -5.30
C ILE A 130 -13.22 13.59 -4.77
N ASN A 131 -14.32 13.36 -4.09
CA ASN A 131 -14.62 12.10 -3.40
C ASN A 131 -15.59 11.28 -4.24
N VAL A 132 -15.12 10.13 -4.73
CA VAL A 132 -15.90 9.23 -5.60
C VAL A 132 -16.63 8.13 -4.82
N ARG A 133 -16.63 8.17 -3.49
CA ARG A 133 -17.19 7.09 -2.64
C ARG A 133 -18.66 6.79 -2.91
N ASP A 134 -19.47 7.78 -3.30
CA ASP A 134 -20.89 7.58 -3.61
C ASP A 134 -21.13 7.02 -5.03
N MET A 135 -20.08 6.92 -5.86
CA MET A 135 -20.14 6.16 -7.11
C MET A 135 -20.10 4.66 -6.77
N ALA A 136 -21.25 4.08 -6.46
CA ALA A 136 -21.39 2.68 -6.10
C ALA A 136 -22.02 1.90 -7.27
N GLY A 137 -21.64 0.63 -7.40
CA GLY A 137 -22.22 -0.27 -8.39
C GLY A 137 -21.21 -1.32 -8.85
N VAL A 138 -21.70 -2.56 -8.94
CA VAL A 138 -20.95 -3.71 -9.45
C VAL A 138 -21.88 -4.46 -10.41
N THR A 139 -21.41 -4.66 -11.63
CA THR A 139 -22.15 -5.40 -12.66
C THR A 139 -21.28 -6.54 -13.14
N VAL A 140 -21.76 -7.78 -13.00
CA VAL A 140 -21.10 -8.99 -13.49
C VAL A 140 -21.69 -9.34 -14.85
N ASP A 141 -20.84 -9.52 -15.84
CA ASP A 141 -21.21 -10.05 -17.17
C ASP A 141 -20.56 -11.43 -17.37
N PRO A 142 -21.30 -12.51 -17.08
CA PRO A 142 -20.78 -13.87 -17.23
C PRO A 142 -20.52 -14.25 -18.69
N ALA A 143 -21.19 -13.62 -19.67
CA ALA A 143 -21.01 -13.92 -21.08
C ALA A 143 -19.67 -13.42 -21.62
N GLU A 144 -19.29 -12.20 -21.19
CA GLU A 144 -18.00 -11.60 -21.54
C GLU A 144 -16.87 -11.98 -20.57
N GLY A 145 -17.17 -12.63 -19.44
CA GLY A 145 -16.19 -12.97 -18.41
C GLY A 145 -15.63 -11.73 -17.68
N THR A 146 -16.47 -10.69 -17.53
CA THR A 146 -16.03 -9.40 -16.98
C THR A 146 -16.90 -8.91 -15.84
N ILE A 147 -16.33 -8.00 -15.03
CA ILE A 147 -17.02 -7.29 -13.97
C ILE A 147 -16.70 -5.80 -14.12
N THR A 148 -17.76 -4.98 -14.23
CA THR A 148 -17.62 -3.51 -14.19
C THR A 148 -17.96 -2.98 -12.83
N VAL A 149 -17.08 -2.14 -12.27
CA VAL A 149 -17.14 -1.62 -10.89
C VAL A 149 -17.03 -0.10 -10.92
N ALA A 150 -17.92 0.58 -10.23
CA ALA A 150 -17.84 2.03 -10.05
C ALA A 150 -16.70 2.40 -9.07
N ALA A 151 -16.10 3.57 -9.24
CA ALA A 151 -14.86 3.97 -8.58
C ALA A 151 -14.93 4.11 -7.06
N GLY A 152 -16.13 4.27 -6.49
CA GLY A 152 -16.31 4.40 -5.04
C GLY A 152 -16.32 3.08 -4.28
N VAL A 153 -16.43 1.95 -4.96
CA VAL A 153 -16.53 0.62 -4.35
C VAL A 153 -15.24 0.26 -3.62
N ASN A 154 -15.37 -0.27 -2.40
CA ASN A 154 -14.27 -0.80 -1.59
C ASN A 154 -14.17 -2.33 -1.72
N ASN A 155 -13.11 -2.92 -1.14
CA ASN A 155 -12.87 -4.36 -1.24
C ASN A 155 -13.97 -5.22 -0.59
N ALA A 156 -14.61 -4.76 0.50
CA ALA A 156 -15.70 -5.52 1.15
C ALA A 156 -16.92 -5.54 0.24
N ASP A 157 -17.41 -4.35 -0.14
CA ASP A 157 -18.61 -4.21 -0.97
C ASP A 157 -18.44 -4.92 -2.32
N PHE A 158 -17.22 -4.86 -2.90
CA PHE A 158 -16.88 -5.58 -4.11
C PHE A 158 -16.97 -7.09 -3.92
N GLY A 159 -16.28 -7.62 -2.89
CA GLY A 159 -16.27 -9.04 -2.62
C GLY A 159 -17.67 -9.61 -2.36
N ASP A 160 -18.49 -8.88 -1.60
CA ASP A 160 -19.89 -9.29 -1.30
C ASP A 160 -20.77 -9.26 -2.55
N ALA A 161 -20.58 -8.27 -3.43
CA ALA A 161 -21.34 -8.16 -4.67
C ALA A 161 -21.06 -9.29 -5.68
N ILE A 162 -19.83 -9.80 -5.72
CA ILE A 162 -19.42 -10.85 -6.68
C ILE A 162 -19.56 -12.27 -6.13
N GLU A 163 -19.66 -12.45 -4.83
CA GLU A 163 -19.77 -13.75 -4.16
C GLU A 163 -20.91 -14.62 -4.73
N PRO A 164 -22.14 -14.13 -4.97
CA PRO A 164 -23.24 -14.93 -5.53
C PRO A 164 -22.95 -15.53 -6.91
N TYR A 165 -21.98 -14.98 -7.64
CA TYR A 165 -21.60 -15.44 -8.97
C TYR A 165 -20.46 -16.47 -8.94
N ALA A 166 -19.91 -16.77 -7.76
CA ALA A 166 -18.76 -17.65 -7.58
C ALA A 166 -17.56 -17.24 -8.46
N VAL A 167 -17.27 -15.94 -8.52
CA VAL A 167 -16.17 -15.35 -9.30
C VAL A 167 -15.26 -14.49 -8.43
N TYR A 168 -14.05 -14.22 -8.92
CA TYR A 168 -13.03 -13.47 -8.20
C TYR A 168 -12.21 -12.60 -9.14
N VAL A 169 -11.83 -11.43 -8.67
CA VAL A 169 -10.77 -10.59 -9.25
C VAL A 169 -9.67 -10.48 -8.20
N PRO A 170 -8.39 -10.74 -8.56
CA PRO A 170 -7.28 -10.59 -7.63
C PRO A 170 -7.30 -9.20 -6.98
N GLY A 171 -7.27 -9.12 -5.66
CA GLY A 171 -7.44 -7.85 -4.98
C GLY A 171 -7.02 -7.86 -3.52
N GLY A 172 -7.11 -6.69 -2.90
CA GLY A 172 -6.67 -6.44 -1.53
C GLY A 172 -7.53 -7.14 -0.47
N ARG A 173 -6.94 -7.25 0.73
CA ARG A 173 -7.57 -7.91 1.88
C ARG A 173 -8.26 -6.95 2.86
N CYS A 174 -7.90 -5.66 2.86
CA CYS A 174 -8.47 -4.70 3.82
C CYS A 174 -9.85 -4.24 3.34
N PRO A 175 -10.93 -4.44 4.11
CA PRO A 175 -12.30 -4.23 3.67
C PRO A 175 -12.58 -2.82 3.16
N THR A 176 -12.08 -1.79 3.86
CA THR A 176 -12.37 -0.37 3.59
C THR A 176 -11.46 0.28 2.54
N VAL A 177 -10.46 -0.45 2.02
CA VAL A 177 -9.60 0.06 0.95
C VAL A 177 -10.41 0.18 -0.34
N GLY A 178 -10.39 1.38 -0.95
CA GLY A 178 -11.03 1.63 -2.25
C GLY A 178 -10.33 0.87 -3.38
N LEU A 179 -11.12 0.14 -4.16
CA LEU A 179 -10.62 -0.68 -5.27
C LEU A 179 -9.89 0.17 -6.33
N SER A 180 -10.33 1.41 -6.56
CA SER A 180 -9.70 2.35 -7.50
C SER A 180 -8.24 2.60 -7.19
N GLY A 181 -7.94 3.11 -5.98
CA GLY A 181 -6.55 3.41 -5.59
C GLY A 181 -5.69 2.15 -5.55
N LEU A 182 -6.24 1.03 -5.10
CA LEU A 182 -5.58 -0.27 -5.08
C LEU A 182 -5.14 -0.67 -6.49
N THR A 183 -6.05 -0.66 -7.47
CA THR A 183 -5.79 -1.05 -8.87
C THR A 183 -4.77 -0.16 -9.54
N LEU A 184 -4.92 1.16 -9.40
CA LEU A 184 -4.08 2.14 -10.07
C LEU A 184 -2.61 2.05 -9.66
N GLY A 185 -2.31 1.55 -8.45
CA GLY A 185 -0.93 1.32 -8.01
C GLY A 185 -0.50 -0.16 -8.08
N GLY A 186 -1.21 -1.01 -8.81
CA GLY A 186 -0.90 -2.42 -9.00
C GLY A 186 -1.92 -3.35 -8.32
N GLY A 187 -2.07 -3.28 -7.02
CA GLY A 187 -3.06 -4.06 -6.27
C GLY A 187 -2.57 -5.45 -5.86
N TRP A 188 -1.92 -5.54 -4.70
CA TRP A 188 -1.52 -6.80 -4.10
C TRP A 188 -2.68 -7.48 -3.35
N GLY A 189 -2.73 -8.80 -3.46
CA GLY A 189 -3.55 -9.70 -2.64
C GLY A 189 -2.91 -11.06 -2.46
N PHE A 190 -3.50 -11.92 -1.62
CA PHE A 190 -2.98 -13.28 -1.35
C PHE A 190 -2.94 -14.19 -2.58
N SER A 191 -3.65 -13.84 -3.64
CA SER A 191 -3.69 -14.62 -4.89
C SER A 191 -2.79 -14.05 -6.00
N CYS A 192 -1.96 -13.04 -5.71
CA CYS A 192 -1.14 -12.39 -6.74
C CYS A 192 -0.16 -13.36 -7.43
N ARG A 193 0.37 -14.35 -6.69
CA ARG A 193 1.22 -15.39 -7.27
C ARG A 193 0.48 -16.27 -8.27
N HIS A 194 -0.81 -16.55 -8.02
CA HIS A 194 -1.62 -17.45 -8.83
C HIS A 194 -2.30 -16.76 -10.01
N PHE A 195 -2.79 -15.52 -9.83
CA PHE A 195 -3.60 -14.83 -10.84
C PHE A 195 -3.02 -13.50 -11.32
N GLY A 196 -1.91 -13.00 -10.74
CA GLY A 196 -1.35 -11.67 -11.01
C GLY A 196 -1.89 -10.60 -10.09
N MET A 197 -1.49 -9.35 -10.36
CA MET A 197 -1.93 -8.17 -9.62
C MET A 197 -3.34 -7.74 -10.05
N THR A 198 -4.02 -6.93 -9.24
CA THR A 198 -5.36 -6.40 -9.61
C THR A 198 -5.33 -5.68 -10.96
N CYS A 199 -4.29 -4.87 -11.22
CA CYS A 199 -4.12 -4.13 -12.46
C CYS A 199 -3.90 -5.03 -13.69
N ASP A 200 -3.45 -6.27 -13.50
CA ASP A 200 -3.26 -7.24 -14.59
C ASP A 200 -4.60 -7.84 -15.07
N SER A 201 -5.62 -7.78 -14.22
CA SER A 201 -6.99 -8.19 -14.57
C SER A 201 -7.80 -7.08 -15.23
N LEU A 202 -7.28 -5.81 -15.26
CA LEU A 202 -7.99 -4.67 -15.81
C LEU A 202 -8.11 -4.80 -17.34
N VAL A 203 -9.33 -4.60 -17.84
CA VAL A 203 -9.68 -4.61 -19.28
C VAL A 203 -9.84 -3.19 -19.81
N SER A 204 -10.53 -2.35 -19.04
CA SER A 204 -10.76 -0.94 -19.37
C SER A 204 -11.09 -0.13 -18.13
N THR A 205 -11.01 1.19 -18.23
CA THR A 205 -11.45 2.13 -17.18
C THR A 205 -11.92 3.41 -17.83
N ASP A 206 -12.99 4.01 -17.27
CA ASP A 206 -13.43 5.34 -17.64
C ASP A 206 -12.81 6.35 -16.68
N ILE A 207 -12.41 7.50 -17.20
CA ILE A 207 -11.65 8.50 -16.46
C ILE A 207 -11.99 9.92 -16.92
N ALA A 208 -12.20 10.83 -15.97
CA ALA A 208 -12.25 12.27 -16.22
C ALA A 208 -10.81 12.81 -16.24
N VAL A 209 -10.30 13.20 -17.41
CA VAL A 209 -8.92 13.69 -17.60
C VAL A 209 -8.82 15.19 -17.33
N ALA A 210 -7.61 15.76 -17.42
CA ALA A 210 -7.35 17.17 -17.06
C ALA A 210 -8.12 18.20 -17.92
N SER A 211 -8.52 17.83 -19.14
CA SER A 211 -9.40 18.66 -19.97
C SER A 211 -10.83 18.80 -19.42
N GLY A 212 -11.23 17.89 -18.51
CA GLY A 212 -12.60 17.72 -18.05
C GLY A 212 -13.43 16.76 -18.90
N GLU A 213 -12.83 16.14 -19.92
CA GLU A 213 -13.47 15.13 -20.72
C GLU A 213 -13.50 13.76 -20.02
N LEU A 214 -14.57 13.00 -20.28
CA LEU A 214 -14.67 11.59 -19.92
C LEU A 214 -14.18 10.75 -21.10
N VAL A 215 -13.17 9.94 -20.86
CA VAL A 215 -12.59 9.05 -21.86
C VAL A 215 -12.50 7.63 -21.33
N THR A 216 -12.57 6.66 -22.25
CA THR A 216 -12.28 5.26 -21.94
C THR A 216 -10.82 4.97 -22.26
N ALA A 217 -10.14 4.25 -21.37
CA ALA A 217 -8.79 3.74 -21.58
C ALA A 217 -8.81 2.21 -21.57
N SER A 218 -8.26 1.60 -22.63
CA SER A 218 -8.16 0.16 -22.83
C SER A 218 -6.93 -0.18 -23.68
N GLU A 219 -6.68 -1.44 -23.98
CA GLU A 219 -5.58 -1.82 -24.88
C GLU A 219 -5.74 -1.29 -26.30
N THR A 220 -6.97 -1.02 -26.74
CA THR A 220 -7.30 -0.55 -28.09
C THR A 220 -7.73 0.91 -28.16
N GLU A 221 -7.98 1.55 -27.03
CA GLU A 221 -8.43 2.94 -26.94
C GLU A 221 -7.63 3.66 -25.85
N ASN A 222 -6.97 4.78 -26.20
CA ASN A 222 -6.10 5.53 -25.29
C ASN A 222 -5.08 4.63 -24.58
N ALA A 223 -4.40 3.78 -25.36
CA ALA A 223 -3.57 2.69 -24.86
C ALA A 223 -2.36 3.15 -24.05
N ASP A 224 -1.83 4.35 -24.28
CA ASP A 224 -0.76 4.98 -23.48
C ASP A 224 -1.26 5.35 -22.08
N LEU A 225 -2.46 5.93 -21.99
CA LEU A 225 -3.12 6.21 -20.72
C LEU A 225 -3.46 4.92 -19.99
N PHE A 226 -3.99 3.91 -20.69
CA PHE A 226 -4.30 2.60 -20.10
C PHE A 226 -3.06 1.92 -19.53
N TRP A 227 -1.92 2.01 -20.24
CA TRP A 227 -0.65 1.51 -19.72
C TRP A 227 -0.28 2.22 -18.40
N ALA A 228 -0.38 3.55 -18.34
CA ALA A 228 -0.06 4.35 -17.17
C ALA A 228 -1.00 4.06 -15.99
N LEU A 229 -2.29 3.81 -16.24
CA LEU A 229 -3.28 3.51 -15.21
C LEU A 229 -3.13 2.10 -14.61
N ARG A 230 -2.23 1.26 -15.15
CA ARG A 230 -1.89 -0.06 -14.60
C ARG A 230 -0.57 -0.01 -13.84
N GLY A 231 -0.52 0.77 -12.74
CA GLY A 231 0.63 0.87 -11.85
C GLY A 231 1.23 2.26 -11.67
N GLY A 232 0.80 3.28 -12.42
CA GLY A 232 1.28 4.65 -12.29
C GLY A 232 0.71 5.41 -11.08
N ALA A 233 0.01 4.73 -10.18
CA ALA A 233 -0.70 5.24 -9.00
C ALA A 233 -1.87 6.19 -9.28
N GLY A 234 -2.79 6.28 -8.31
CA GLY A 234 -4.00 7.09 -8.45
C GLY A 234 -3.75 8.59 -8.38
N GLY A 235 -4.61 9.37 -9.04
CA GLY A 235 -4.59 10.85 -8.97
C GLY A 235 -3.50 11.52 -9.80
N ASN A 236 -2.82 10.81 -10.70
CA ASN A 236 -1.79 11.36 -11.58
C ASN A 236 -2.32 11.82 -12.94
N PHE A 237 -3.33 11.14 -13.49
CA PHE A 237 -3.77 11.35 -14.88
C PHE A 237 -5.23 11.79 -14.98
N GLY A 238 -6.01 11.66 -13.91
CA GLY A 238 -7.43 11.98 -13.90
C GLY A 238 -8.14 11.40 -12.69
N VAL A 239 -9.48 11.47 -12.73
CA VAL A 239 -10.41 10.86 -11.77
C VAL A 239 -11.07 9.68 -12.47
N ASN A 240 -10.62 8.46 -12.16
CA ASN A 240 -11.27 7.26 -12.67
C ASN A 240 -12.69 7.14 -12.09
N THR A 241 -13.65 6.74 -12.91
CA THR A 241 -15.07 6.66 -12.57
C THR A 241 -15.63 5.25 -12.63
N SER A 242 -15.02 4.38 -13.43
CA SER A 242 -15.34 2.95 -13.49
C SER A 242 -14.11 2.13 -13.85
N PHE A 243 -14.16 0.82 -13.56
CA PHE A 243 -13.13 -0.16 -13.89
C PHE A 243 -13.81 -1.44 -14.36
N THR A 244 -13.37 -2.00 -15.48
CA THR A 244 -13.82 -3.30 -15.97
C THR A 244 -12.68 -4.31 -15.86
N TYR A 245 -12.93 -5.40 -15.15
CA TYR A 245 -11.94 -6.45 -14.88
C TYR A 245 -12.35 -7.77 -15.53
N ARG A 246 -11.37 -8.56 -15.94
CA ARG A 246 -11.58 -9.99 -16.19
C ARG A 246 -11.61 -10.72 -14.86
N PHE A 247 -12.55 -11.62 -14.67
CA PHE A 247 -12.66 -12.45 -13.48
C PHE A 247 -12.18 -13.88 -13.72
N VAL A 248 -11.93 -14.60 -12.61
CA VAL A 248 -11.69 -16.03 -12.56
C VAL A 248 -12.78 -16.71 -11.72
N PRO A 249 -13.12 -17.99 -11.95
CA PRO A 249 -14.05 -18.72 -11.09
C PRO A 249 -13.42 -18.96 -9.72
N THR A 250 -14.26 -19.02 -8.67
CA THR A 250 -13.86 -19.45 -7.34
C THR A 250 -14.22 -20.90 -7.09
N HIS A 251 -13.48 -21.51 -6.18
CA HIS A 251 -13.74 -22.85 -5.61
C HIS A 251 -13.28 -22.86 -4.15
N ASP A 252 -13.44 -24.00 -3.47
CA ASP A 252 -12.90 -24.17 -2.14
C ASP A 252 -11.37 -24.08 -2.16
N VAL A 253 -10.84 -23.39 -1.16
CA VAL A 253 -9.41 -23.12 -0.97
C VAL A 253 -8.95 -23.61 0.39
N THR A 254 -7.67 -23.76 0.58
CA THR A 254 -7.09 -24.07 1.88
C THR A 254 -6.64 -22.77 2.57
N TYR A 255 -7.32 -22.43 3.66
CA TYR A 255 -6.89 -21.37 4.56
C TYR A 255 -5.69 -21.83 5.39
N VAL A 256 -4.71 -20.96 5.58
CA VAL A 256 -3.47 -21.24 6.31
C VAL A 256 -3.24 -20.17 7.35
N SER A 257 -3.07 -20.57 8.61
CA SER A 257 -2.61 -19.69 9.69
C SER A 257 -1.67 -20.48 10.61
N ALA A 258 -0.48 -19.94 10.84
CA ALA A 258 0.51 -20.54 11.71
C ALA A 258 1.22 -19.50 12.57
N VAL A 259 1.62 -19.89 13.79
CA VAL A 259 2.30 -19.02 14.76
C VAL A 259 3.46 -19.77 15.39
N TRP A 260 4.63 -19.19 15.39
CA TRP A 260 5.81 -19.60 16.17
C TRP A 260 6.14 -18.55 17.21
N THR A 261 6.46 -18.96 18.43
CA THR A 261 6.78 -18.04 19.53
C THR A 261 8.12 -18.40 20.15
N GLY A 262 9.08 -17.51 20.10
CA GLY A 262 10.45 -17.72 20.63
C GLY A 262 11.19 -18.81 19.87
N GLY A 263 12.21 -19.42 20.52
CA GLY A 263 13.03 -20.47 19.94
C GLY A 263 13.96 -19.98 18.82
N ASP A 264 14.13 -20.82 17.78
CA ASP A 264 14.96 -20.47 16.61
C ASP A 264 14.18 -19.63 15.59
N THR A 265 13.90 -18.38 15.95
CA THR A 265 13.17 -17.45 15.09
C THR A 265 13.86 -17.24 13.74
N ALA A 266 15.20 -17.18 13.71
CA ALA A 266 15.95 -16.96 12.47
C ALA A 266 15.80 -18.16 11.53
N GLY A 267 15.93 -19.36 12.05
CA GLY A 267 15.72 -20.61 11.28
C GLY A 267 14.30 -20.73 10.76
N VAL A 268 13.28 -20.41 11.56
CA VAL A 268 11.87 -20.41 11.13
C VAL A 268 11.63 -19.40 10.01
N VAL A 269 12.15 -18.18 10.11
CA VAL A 269 12.01 -17.14 9.07
C VAL A 269 12.70 -17.56 7.78
N ASP A 270 13.94 -18.09 7.86
CA ASP A 270 14.66 -18.61 6.69
C ASP A 270 13.91 -19.73 5.98
N ALA A 271 13.46 -20.72 6.76
CA ALA A 271 12.70 -21.86 6.22
C ALA A 271 11.39 -21.41 5.55
N LEU A 272 10.65 -20.47 6.15
CA LEU A 272 9.42 -19.90 5.57
C LEU A 272 9.69 -19.12 4.28
N LEU A 273 10.77 -18.33 4.21
CA LEU A 273 11.13 -17.59 2.99
C LEU A 273 11.50 -18.57 1.87
N ARG A 274 12.34 -19.59 2.15
CA ARG A 274 12.71 -20.61 1.16
C ARG A 274 11.49 -21.39 0.67
N MET A 275 10.68 -21.90 1.61
CA MET A 275 9.44 -22.60 1.29
C MET A 275 8.57 -21.77 0.33
N GLN A 276 8.38 -20.47 0.59
CA GLN A 276 7.51 -19.64 -0.25
C GLN A 276 8.10 -19.36 -1.64
N VAL A 277 9.43 -19.25 -1.80
CA VAL A 277 10.07 -19.09 -3.12
C VAL A 277 9.84 -20.32 -3.97
N ASP A 278 9.99 -21.50 -3.38
CA ASP A 278 9.91 -22.79 -4.08
C ASP A 278 8.47 -23.33 -4.20
N ALA A 279 7.51 -22.75 -3.45
CA ALA A 279 6.12 -23.19 -3.42
C ALA A 279 5.40 -23.00 -4.76
N PRO A 280 4.38 -23.83 -5.06
CA PRO A 280 3.48 -23.63 -6.18
C PRO A 280 2.87 -22.22 -6.18
N ASN A 281 2.57 -21.69 -7.37
CA ASN A 281 2.00 -20.33 -7.51
C ASN A 281 0.65 -20.17 -6.80
N GLU A 282 -0.05 -21.26 -6.58
CA GLU A 282 -1.31 -21.35 -5.86
C GLU A 282 -1.19 -20.96 -4.39
N LEU A 283 0.04 -20.96 -3.82
CA LEU A 283 0.26 -20.56 -2.43
C LEU A 283 0.55 -19.07 -2.33
N GLY A 284 -0.29 -18.36 -1.60
CA GLY A 284 -0.09 -16.97 -1.24
C GLY A 284 -0.11 -16.77 0.26
N LEU A 285 1.06 -16.45 0.85
CA LEU A 285 1.21 -16.22 2.28
C LEU A 285 1.75 -14.82 2.56
N ARG A 286 1.33 -14.27 3.69
CA ARG A 286 1.97 -13.13 4.33
C ARG A 286 2.59 -13.61 5.64
N MET A 287 3.90 -13.42 5.78
CA MET A 287 4.60 -13.63 7.03
C MET A 287 4.77 -12.30 7.75
N SER A 288 4.65 -12.27 9.07
CA SER A 288 5.10 -11.15 9.90
C SER A 288 5.96 -11.65 11.04
N VAL A 289 7.05 -10.96 11.25
CA VAL A 289 7.94 -11.12 12.41
C VAL A 289 7.71 -9.93 13.30
N ARG A 290 7.38 -10.18 14.57
CA ARG A 290 7.10 -9.13 15.53
C ARG A 290 7.73 -9.45 16.87
N MET A 291 8.10 -8.42 17.59
CA MET A 291 8.52 -8.54 18.98
C MET A 291 7.48 -7.87 19.85
N LYS A 292 6.91 -8.62 20.81
CA LYS A 292 5.95 -8.05 21.75
C LYS A 292 6.57 -6.92 22.55
N SER A 293 5.78 -5.88 22.82
CA SER A 293 6.16 -4.79 23.71
C SER A 293 6.72 -5.31 25.03
N ARG A 294 7.80 -4.68 25.47
CA ARG A 294 8.45 -4.98 26.76
C ARG A 294 7.92 -4.04 27.83
N THR A 295 7.19 -4.57 28.78
CA THR A 295 6.94 -3.85 30.01
C THR A 295 7.41 -4.71 31.20
N PRO A 296 8.50 -4.38 31.86
CA PRO A 296 9.45 -3.30 31.62
C PRO A 296 10.40 -3.59 30.42
N LEU A 297 10.89 -2.55 29.76
CA LEU A 297 11.83 -2.61 28.61
C LEU A 297 13.14 -3.40 28.87
N SER A 298 13.40 -3.77 30.11
CA SER A 298 14.61 -4.48 30.55
C SER A 298 14.58 -6.00 30.32
N GLN A 299 13.42 -6.59 29.95
CA GLN A 299 13.32 -8.03 29.69
C GLN A 299 13.28 -8.33 28.19
N PRO A 300 14.02 -9.34 27.67
CA PRO A 300 13.90 -9.76 26.30
C PRO A 300 12.49 -10.31 26.05
N ALA A 301 11.73 -9.70 25.13
CA ALA A 301 10.48 -10.26 24.69
C ALA A 301 10.75 -11.31 23.60
N PRO A 302 9.99 -12.41 23.56
CA PRO A 302 10.13 -13.37 22.46
C PRO A 302 9.65 -12.76 21.15
N TYR A 303 10.32 -13.13 20.07
CA TYR A 303 9.76 -12.90 18.74
C TYR A 303 8.54 -13.79 18.52
N VAL A 304 7.62 -13.29 17.71
CA VAL A 304 6.47 -14.04 17.23
C VAL A 304 6.47 -13.97 15.72
N VAL A 305 6.53 -15.13 15.08
CA VAL A 305 6.35 -15.26 13.63
C VAL A 305 4.92 -15.69 13.37
N ASN A 306 4.18 -14.92 12.56
CA ASN A 306 2.86 -15.28 12.13
C ASN A 306 2.84 -15.44 10.61
N VAL A 307 2.20 -16.50 10.15
CA VAL A 307 1.88 -16.73 8.75
C VAL A 307 0.37 -16.72 8.60
N LEU A 308 -0.11 -16.07 7.55
CA LEU A 308 -1.51 -16.04 7.17
C LEU A 308 -1.61 -16.08 5.64
N GLY A 309 -2.54 -16.86 5.11
CA GLY A 309 -2.74 -16.87 3.67
C GLY A 309 -3.70 -17.94 3.17
N VAL A 310 -3.59 -18.22 1.89
CA VAL A 310 -4.47 -19.15 1.17
C VAL A 310 -3.66 -19.96 0.17
N TYR A 311 -4.07 -21.22 0.02
CA TYR A 311 -3.64 -22.10 -1.05
C TYR A 311 -4.84 -22.49 -1.91
N TRP A 312 -4.72 -22.30 -3.22
CA TRP A 312 -5.77 -22.63 -4.19
C TRP A 312 -5.72 -24.11 -4.58
N GLY A 313 -5.86 -24.99 -3.58
CA GLY A 313 -5.77 -26.43 -3.71
C GLY A 313 -6.02 -27.17 -2.39
N GLU A 314 -5.54 -28.42 -2.31
CA GLU A 314 -5.82 -29.31 -1.21
C GLU A 314 -4.89 -29.09 0.00
N PRO A 315 -5.39 -29.30 1.25
CA PRO A 315 -4.64 -29.05 2.48
C PRO A 315 -3.35 -29.87 2.63
N GLU A 316 -3.29 -31.05 2.02
CA GLU A 316 -2.15 -31.96 2.09
C GLU A 316 -0.88 -31.32 1.55
N VAL A 317 -0.97 -30.60 0.44
CA VAL A 317 0.18 -29.90 -0.16
C VAL A 317 0.75 -28.86 0.81
N VAL A 318 -0.12 -28.10 1.51
CA VAL A 318 0.34 -27.11 2.49
C VAL A 318 1.02 -27.79 3.68
N ARG A 319 0.54 -28.96 4.13
CA ARG A 319 1.17 -29.71 5.22
C ARG A 319 2.57 -30.15 4.82
N GLU A 320 2.72 -30.76 3.63
CA GLU A 320 4.02 -31.16 3.10
C GLU A 320 5.00 -30.00 2.97
N LEU A 321 4.53 -28.83 2.50
CA LEU A 321 5.36 -27.63 2.42
C LEU A 321 5.80 -27.12 3.80
N LEU A 322 4.95 -27.20 4.81
CA LEU A 322 5.27 -26.73 6.16
C LEU A 322 6.12 -27.74 6.96
N ASP A 323 6.20 -29.00 6.59
CA ASP A 323 7.00 -30.02 7.30
C ASP A 323 8.45 -29.57 7.48
N GLN A 324 9.08 -28.99 6.46
CA GLN A 324 10.45 -28.45 6.56
C GLN A 324 10.60 -27.29 7.57
N VAL A 325 9.54 -26.53 7.82
CA VAL A 325 9.54 -25.47 8.83
C VAL A 325 9.32 -26.05 10.23
N GLU A 326 8.42 -27.05 10.33
CA GLU A 326 8.14 -27.79 11.56
C GLU A 326 9.37 -28.59 12.06
N GLU A 327 10.24 -29.06 11.13
CA GLU A 327 11.52 -29.68 11.48
C GLU A 327 12.48 -28.71 12.17
N VAL A 328 12.47 -27.43 11.81
CA VAL A 328 13.27 -26.38 12.50
C VAL A 328 12.68 -26.11 13.89
N GLN A 329 11.37 -25.86 13.95
CA GLN A 329 10.65 -25.63 15.18
C GLN A 329 9.15 -25.87 14.95
N PRO A 330 8.50 -26.71 15.79
CA PRO A 330 7.05 -26.88 15.75
C PRO A 330 6.29 -25.57 15.99
N ALA A 331 5.25 -25.32 15.22
CA ALA A 331 4.38 -24.17 15.39
C ALA A 331 3.66 -24.22 16.73
N SER A 332 3.57 -23.08 17.42
CA SER A 332 2.77 -22.93 18.64
C SER A 332 1.27 -23.03 18.35
N ARG A 333 0.86 -22.70 17.14
CA ARG A 333 -0.50 -22.86 16.59
C ARG A 333 -0.38 -23.11 15.10
N LEU A 334 -1.18 -24.05 14.61
CA LEU A 334 -1.29 -24.36 13.19
C LEU A 334 -2.76 -24.65 12.84
N ARG A 335 -3.26 -23.94 11.83
CA ARG A 335 -4.60 -24.16 11.25
C ARG A 335 -4.45 -24.23 9.75
N ILE A 336 -4.77 -25.38 9.18
CA ILE A 336 -4.82 -25.65 7.74
C ILE A 336 -6.19 -26.25 7.50
N GLU A 337 -7.06 -25.52 6.83
CA GLU A 337 -8.47 -25.87 6.71
C GLU A 337 -8.99 -25.58 5.32
N LYS A 338 -9.63 -26.57 4.68
CA LYS A 338 -10.33 -26.37 3.42
C LYS A 338 -11.68 -25.73 3.67
N MET A 339 -11.98 -24.66 2.95
CA MET A 339 -13.22 -23.91 3.09
C MET A 339 -13.59 -23.17 1.80
N PRO A 340 -14.86 -22.72 1.64
CA PRO A 340 -15.25 -21.84 0.55
C PRO A 340 -14.38 -20.59 0.52
N PHE A 341 -14.01 -20.11 -0.69
CA PHE A 341 -13.16 -18.92 -0.83
C PHE A 341 -13.72 -17.69 -0.11
N ALA A 342 -15.06 -17.50 -0.10
CA ALA A 342 -15.69 -16.39 0.61
C ALA A 342 -15.41 -16.43 2.13
N SER A 343 -15.44 -17.63 2.73
CA SER A 343 -15.08 -17.83 4.15
C SER A 343 -13.61 -17.53 4.38
N ALA A 344 -12.72 -18.01 3.51
CA ALA A 344 -11.28 -17.71 3.58
C ALA A 344 -11.03 -16.20 3.42
N ARG A 345 -11.71 -15.52 2.50
CA ARG A 345 -11.63 -14.05 2.32
C ARG A 345 -11.97 -13.31 3.63
N SER A 346 -13.00 -13.76 4.34
CA SER A 346 -13.41 -13.17 5.62
C SER A 346 -12.36 -13.40 6.72
N GLU A 347 -11.75 -14.58 6.79
CA GLU A 347 -10.66 -14.89 7.73
C GLU A 347 -9.37 -14.12 7.41
N LEU A 348 -9.10 -13.86 6.12
CA LEU A 348 -7.94 -13.11 5.65
C LEU A 348 -8.13 -11.59 5.79
N ALA A 349 -9.36 -11.13 5.96
CA ALA A 349 -9.66 -9.71 6.10
C ALA A 349 -8.90 -9.11 7.29
N ALA A 350 -8.33 -7.94 7.07
CA ALA A 350 -7.65 -7.20 8.13
C ALA A 350 -8.24 -5.80 8.19
N THR A 351 -8.70 -5.44 9.36
CA THR A 351 -8.92 -4.02 9.65
C THR A 351 -7.56 -3.35 9.79
N THR A 352 -7.25 -2.41 8.91
CA THR A 352 -6.16 -1.46 9.17
C THR A 352 -6.77 -0.38 10.07
N PRO A 353 -6.44 -0.33 11.36
CA PRO A 353 -6.99 0.69 12.23
C PRO A 353 -6.58 2.06 11.70
N GLU A 354 -7.50 3.02 11.75
CA GLU A 354 -7.16 4.42 11.60
C GLU A 354 -6.10 4.77 12.64
N GLY A 355 -5.06 5.46 12.20
CA GLY A 355 -3.98 5.76 13.13
C GLY A 355 -2.93 6.68 12.58
N THR A 356 -2.10 7.12 13.49
CA THR A 356 -0.90 7.87 13.17
C THR A 356 0.24 6.87 13.02
N TYR A 357 0.81 6.79 11.83
CA TYR A 357 1.89 5.83 11.55
C TYR A 357 2.85 6.33 10.47
N GLN A 358 4.04 5.76 10.47
CA GLN A 358 5.02 5.81 9.39
C GLN A 358 5.29 4.38 8.92
N LEU A 359 5.41 4.21 7.61
CA LEU A 359 5.64 2.92 6.97
C LEU A 359 6.80 3.04 5.99
N LYS A 360 7.59 1.98 5.88
CA LYS A 360 8.63 1.77 4.88
C LYS A 360 8.41 0.45 4.18
N SER A 361 8.67 0.38 2.89
CA SER A 361 8.60 -0.87 2.13
C SER A 361 9.71 -0.97 1.11
N GLY A 362 10.07 -2.21 0.76
CA GLY A 362 11.05 -2.49 -0.29
C GLY A 362 10.89 -3.92 -0.80
N PHE A 363 11.30 -4.17 -2.03
CA PHE A 363 11.19 -5.50 -2.62
C PHE A 363 12.43 -6.34 -2.37
N VAL A 364 12.20 -7.64 -2.17
CA VAL A 364 13.24 -8.66 -1.97
C VAL A 364 13.19 -9.65 -3.13
N GLU A 365 14.35 -9.96 -3.69
CA GLU A 365 14.55 -11.01 -4.69
C GLU A 365 15.23 -12.21 -4.05
N GLY A 366 14.63 -13.38 -4.18
CA GLY A 366 15.08 -14.59 -3.47
C GLY A 366 14.80 -14.54 -1.96
N VAL A 367 15.75 -15.04 -1.15
CA VAL A 367 15.65 -15.11 0.31
C VAL A 367 16.68 -14.22 0.98
N LEU A 368 16.43 -13.80 2.20
CA LEU A 368 17.42 -13.05 2.97
C LEU A 368 18.63 -13.93 3.30
N PRO A 369 19.87 -13.45 3.09
CA PRO A 369 21.06 -14.15 3.57
C PRO A 369 21.13 -14.10 5.11
N PRO A 370 21.97 -14.95 5.76
CA PRO A 370 22.09 -14.97 7.22
C PRO A 370 22.34 -13.60 7.85
N ALA A 371 23.15 -12.74 7.21
CA ALA A 371 23.36 -11.36 7.67
C ALA A 371 22.07 -10.52 7.59
N GLY A 372 21.24 -10.71 6.57
CA GLY A 372 19.94 -10.05 6.43
C GLY A 372 18.95 -10.47 7.52
N LEU A 373 18.91 -11.76 7.87
CA LEU A 373 18.12 -12.28 8.98
C LEU A 373 18.55 -11.70 10.33
N THR A 374 19.86 -11.59 10.54
CA THR A 374 20.41 -10.93 11.73
C THR A 374 19.98 -9.47 11.80
N THR A 375 20.16 -8.72 10.69
CA THR A 375 19.73 -7.30 10.60
C THR A 375 18.22 -7.14 10.83
N LEU A 376 17.41 -8.03 10.27
CA LEU A 376 15.96 -8.05 10.48
C LEU A 376 15.60 -8.14 11.96
N LEU A 377 16.16 -9.13 12.68
CA LEU A 377 15.80 -9.41 14.06
C LEU A 377 16.39 -8.38 15.03
N GLU A 378 17.66 -7.99 14.86
CA GLU A 378 18.30 -6.98 15.69
C GLU A 378 17.65 -5.60 15.50
N GLY A 379 17.27 -5.25 14.26
CA GLY A 379 16.56 -4.02 13.97
C GLY A 379 15.19 -3.96 14.67
N LEU A 380 14.43 -5.05 14.65
CA LEU A 380 13.17 -5.15 15.41
C LEU A 380 13.41 -5.03 16.92
N ALA A 381 14.50 -5.63 17.44
CA ALA A 381 14.87 -5.56 18.86
C ALA A 381 15.30 -4.16 19.29
N ALA A 382 15.77 -3.34 18.38
CA ALA A 382 16.27 -2.00 18.68
C ALA A 382 15.16 -0.94 18.76
N MET A 383 13.91 -1.26 18.41
CA MET A 383 12.80 -0.30 18.50
C MET A 383 12.70 0.29 19.91
N PRO A 384 12.68 1.64 20.07
CA PRO A 384 12.56 2.28 21.38
C PRO A 384 11.29 1.91 22.14
N GLY A 385 10.19 1.69 21.44
CA GLY A 385 8.90 1.32 22.02
C GLY A 385 7.97 2.52 22.24
N VAL A 386 6.69 2.26 22.54
CA VAL A 386 5.67 3.29 22.76
C VAL A 386 4.82 2.94 23.97
N PRO A 387 4.70 3.83 24.98
CA PRO A 387 4.08 3.50 26.26
C PRO A 387 2.57 3.26 26.22
N SER A 388 1.84 3.93 25.30
CA SER A 388 0.36 4.01 25.33
C SER A 388 -0.36 2.91 24.58
N ARG A 389 0.37 2.06 23.84
CA ARG A 389 -0.20 0.91 23.14
C ARG A 389 0.67 -0.32 23.38
N GLU A 390 0.07 -1.50 23.41
CA GLU A 390 0.82 -2.73 23.22
C GLU A 390 1.40 -2.73 21.81
N GLN A 391 2.43 -1.94 21.58
CA GLN A 391 3.06 -1.82 20.28
C GLN A 391 4.11 -2.89 20.11
N GLU A 392 4.03 -3.48 18.96
CA GLU A 392 4.95 -4.48 18.49
C GLU A 392 5.79 -3.85 17.38
N SER A 393 7.12 -3.93 17.49
CA SER A 393 7.94 -3.73 16.30
C SER A 393 7.63 -4.84 15.29
N THR A 394 7.28 -4.46 14.08
CA THR A 394 6.80 -5.41 13.07
C THR A 394 7.55 -5.26 11.77
N ALA A 395 8.04 -6.39 11.25
CA ALA A 395 8.42 -6.56 9.86
C ALA A 395 7.47 -7.56 9.21
N ALA A 396 7.07 -7.31 7.97
CA ALA A 396 6.20 -8.23 7.24
C ALA A 396 6.76 -8.49 5.84
N PHE A 397 6.57 -9.73 5.38
CA PHE A 397 6.88 -10.16 4.02
C PHE A 397 5.57 -10.59 3.37
N PHE A 398 5.20 -9.89 2.32
CA PHE A 398 4.04 -10.21 1.50
C PHE A 398 4.53 -11.06 0.32
N CYS A 399 3.93 -12.20 0.07
CA CYS A 399 4.29 -13.01 -1.09
C CYS A 399 4.18 -12.20 -2.39
N TRP A 400 5.17 -12.39 -3.24
CA TRP A 400 5.22 -11.84 -4.59
C TRP A 400 5.64 -12.96 -5.55
N GLY A 401 5.99 -12.67 -6.80
CA GLY A 401 6.45 -13.72 -7.71
C GLY A 401 5.31 -14.45 -8.44
N GLY A 402 5.55 -15.65 -8.90
CA GLY A 402 4.58 -16.43 -9.67
C GLY A 402 4.08 -15.67 -10.90
N LYS A 403 2.76 -15.62 -11.11
CA LYS A 403 2.11 -14.91 -12.23
C LYS A 403 2.51 -13.43 -12.37
N THR A 404 2.93 -12.77 -11.28
CA THR A 404 3.40 -11.39 -11.38
C THR A 404 4.68 -11.28 -12.21
N LYS A 405 5.52 -12.34 -12.24
CA LYS A 405 6.76 -12.41 -13.04
C LYS A 405 6.51 -12.73 -14.52
N ASP A 406 5.33 -13.26 -14.89
CA ASP A 406 4.99 -13.57 -16.27
C ASP A 406 4.72 -12.30 -17.09
N VAL A 407 4.48 -11.17 -16.43
CA VAL A 407 4.25 -9.87 -17.08
C VAL A 407 5.57 -9.12 -17.16
N ALA A 408 5.95 -8.71 -18.39
CA ALA A 408 7.18 -7.94 -18.59
C ALA A 408 7.15 -6.61 -17.79
N PRO A 409 8.29 -6.15 -17.23
CA PRO A 409 8.34 -4.94 -16.40
C PRO A 409 7.83 -3.67 -17.08
N ASP A 410 7.89 -3.61 -18.43
CA ASP A 410 7.45 -2.48 -19.26
C ASP A 410 6.06 -2.68 -19.89
N ALA A 411 5.42 -3.84 -19.69
CA ALA A 411 4.09 -4.13 -20.26
C ALA A 411 2.97 -3.29 -19.59
N THR A 412 3.22 -2.83 -18.37
CA THR A 412 2.36 -1.91 -17.60
C THR A 412 3.24 -0.90 -16.88
N ALA A 413 2.67 0.15 -16.31
CA ALA A 413 3.45 1.08 -15.49
C ALA A 413 4.01 0.45 -14.19
N PHE A 414 3.44 -0.67 -13.74
CA PHE A 414 3.92 -1.42 -12.58
C PHE A 414 5.21 -2.19 -12.90
N VAL A 415 6.35 -1.73 -12.39
CA VAL A 415 7.68 -2.22 -12.76
C VAL A 415 8.18 -3.42 -11.94
N HIS A 416 7.66 -3.61 -10.70
CA HIS A 416 8.21 -4.55 -9.72
C HIS A 416 7.78 -6.01 -9.99
N ARG A 417 8.28 -6.57 -11.09
CA ARG A 417 7.90 -7.89 -11.59
C ARG A 417 8.88 -9.01 -11.18
N SER A 418 10.14 -8.68 -10.85
CA SER A 418 11.17 -9.66 -10.50
C SER A 418 11.12 -10.13 -9.04
N ALA A 419 10.47 -9.40 -8.16
CA ALA A 419 10.47 -9.65 -6.73
C ALA A 419 9.82 -10.97 -6.32
N ASP A 420 10.27 -11.53 -5.20
CA ASP A 420 9.67 -12.69 -4.53
C ASP A 420 8.86 -12.29 -3.30
N PHE A 421 9.26 -11.16 -2.66
CA PHE A 421 8.54 -10.60 -1.51
C PHE A 421 8.51 -9.09 -1.55
N LEU A 422 7.47 -8.52 -0.93
CA LEU A 422 7.46 -7.14 -0.48
C LEU A 422 7.72 -7.11 1.03
N PHE A 423 8.88 -6.60 1.43
CA PHE A 423 9.20 -6.28 2.82
C PHE A 423 8.47 -5.00 3.23
N LYS A 424 7.94 -4.98 4.43
CA LYS A 424 7.30 -3.82 5.05
C LYS A 424 7.68 -3.74 6.52
N THR A 425 8.01 -2.53 7.00
CA THR A 425 8.08 -2.21 8.43
C THR A 425 7.27 -0.97 8.74
N GLU A 426 6.78 -0.84 9.97
CA GLU A 426 5.95 0.29 10.37
C GLU A 426 6.12 0.63 11.85
N VAL A 427 5.89 1.89 12.15
CA VAL A 427 5.76 2.41 13.51
C VAL A 427 4.42 3.12 13.64
N LEU A 428 3.72 2.83 14.73
CA LEU A 428 2.45 3.47 15.07
C LEU A 428 2.64 4.26 16.37
N TRP A 429 1.92 5.36 16.51
CA TRP A 429 1.89 6.14 17.75
C TRP A 429 0.51 6.76 17.99
N SER A 430 0.27 7.16 19.24
CA SER A 430 -0.88 7.96 19.64
C SER A 430 -0.48 9.43 19.73
N PRO A 431 -1.36 10.39 19.44
CA PRO A 431 -1.10 11.82 19.71
C PRO A 431 -0.80 12.15 21.16
N THR A 432 -1.08 11.23 22.10
CA THR A 432 -0.83 11.35 23.55
C THR A 432 0.47 10.71 23.99
N ASP A 433 1.22 10.08 23.10
CA ASP A 433 2.53 9.51 23.42
C ASP A 433 3.57 10.61 23.65
N ASP A 434 4.62 10.27 24.39
CA ASP A 434 5.75 11.17 24.63
C ASP A 434 6.37 11.61 23.29
N PRO A 435 6.46 12.92 23.01
CA PRO A 435 7.04 13.41 21.76
C PRO A 435 8.47 12.94 21.52
N ASP A 436 9.31 12.84 22.54
CA ASP A 436 10.70 12.38 22.42
C ASP A 436 10.74 10.90 22.00
N LEU A 437 9.81 10.09 22.50
CA LEU A 437 9.68 8.70 22.13
C LEU A 437 9.14 8.54 20.70
N ILE A 438 8.20 9.39 20.27
CA ILE A 438 7.73 9.41 18.88
C ILE A 438 8.89 9.72 17.94
N ILE A 439 9.71 10.73 18.25
CA ILE A 439 10.90 11.09 17.46
C ILE A 439 11.87 9.92 17.40
N ALA A 440 12.19 9.31 18.56
CA ALA A 440 13.09 8.16 18.62
C ALA A 440 12.59 6.97 17.78
N ASN A 441 11.28 6.72 17.73
CA ASN A 441 10.70 5.66 16.89
C ASN A 441 10.74 6.03 15.40
N LEU A 442 10.56 7.30 15.04
CA LEU A 442 10.71 7.77 13.66
C LEU A 442 12.16 7.66 13.19
N ASP A 443 13.13 8.03 14.03
CA ASP A 443 14.56 7.85 13.73
C ASP A 443 14.89 6.35 13.59
N TRP A 444 14.36 5.52 14.49
CA TRP A 444 14.56 4.07 14.43
C TRP A 444 14.08 3.46 13.10
N ILE A 445 12.89 3.83 12.60
CA ILE A 445 12.37 3.21 11.37
C ILE A 445 13.20 3.59 10.15
N GLU A 446 13.74 4.84 10.11
CA GLU A 446 14.67 5.27 9.07
C GLU A 446 15.99 4.48 9.12
N GLU A 447 16.60 4.37 10.30
CA GLU A 447 17.84 3.61 10.51
C GLU A 447 17.64 2.12 10.21
N TYR A 448 16.54 1.54 10.66
CA TYR A 448 16.21 0.14 10.42
C TYR A 448 16.00 -0.15 8.94
N TYR A 449 15.25 0.70 8.24
CA TYR A 449 15.04 0.55 6.81
C TYR A 449 16.35 0.71 6.02
N ALA A 450 17.18 1.68 6.39
CA ALA A 450 18.51 1.86 5.78
C ALA A 450 19.41 0.64 6.00
N ALA A 451 19.38 0.03 7.20
CA ALA A 451 20.13 -1.19 7.49
C ALA A 451 19.66 -2.40 6.68
N MET A 452 18.35 -2.47 6.37
CA MET A 452 17.80 -3.50 5.48
C MET A 452 18.11 -3.25 4.00
N GLY A 453 18.49 -2.03 3.62
CA GLY A 453 18.76 -1.62 2.24
C GLY A 453 19.62 -2.56 1.41
N PRO A 454 20.75 -3.09 1.92
CA PRO A 454 21.60 -4.05 1.18
C PRO A 454 20.91 -5.37 0.78
N TYR A 455 19.75 -5.67 1.36
CA TYR A 455 18.96 -6.89 1.13
C TYR A 455 17.66 -6.61 0.33
N LEU A 456 17.47 -5.36 -0.08
CA LEU A 456 16.35 -4.92 -0.91
C LEU A 456 16.85 -4.57 -2.31
N ASN A 457 15.99 -4.67 -3.32
CA ASN A 457 16.38 -4.39 -4.72
C ASN A 457 16.32 -2.90 -5.11
N GLY A 458 16.05 -2.00 -4.15
CA GLY A 458 15.91 -0.56 -4.37
C GLY A 458 14.50 -0.10 -4.77
N GLY A 459 13.62 -1.02 -5.16
CA GLY A 459 12.22 -0.72 -5.49
C GLY A 459 11.35 -0.59 -4.24
N THR A 460 10.32 0.24 -4.33
CA THR A 460 9.32 0.48 -3.27
C THR A 460 7.91 0.43 -3.86
N TYR A 461 6.94 -0.07 -3.10
CA TYR A 461 5.58 -0.24 -3.58
C TYR A 461 4.80 1.08 -3.56
N GLN A 462 4.36 1.58 -4.71
CA GLN A 462 3.67 2.86 -4.85
C GLN A 462 2.31 2.93 -4.15
N ASN A 463 1.69 1.81 -3.80
CA ASN A 463 0.52 1.78 -2.90
C ASN A 463 0.90 1.84 -1.42
N PHE A 464 2.20 1.79 -1.10
CA PHE A 464 2.76 2.06 0.22
C PHE A 464 3.63 3.32 0.17
N PRO A 465 3.07 4.48 -0.26
CA PRO A 465 3.86 5.68 -0.47
C PRO A 465 4.47 6.20 0.83
N ASP A 466 5.71 6.64 0.73
CA ASP A 466 6.50 7.22 1.81
C ASP A 466 7.00 8.61 1.42
N ARG A 467 6.57 9.65 2.14
CA ARG A 467 6.97 11.04 1.86
C ARG A 467 8.45 11.33 2.10
N SER A 468 9.12 10.52 2.94
CA SER A 468 10.55 10.70 3.21
C SER A 468 11.45 10.10 2.13
N LEU A 469 10.88 9.39 1.16
CA LEU A 469 11.63 8.78 0.07
C LEU A 469 12.04 9.83 -0.97
N GLU A 470 13.32 10.19 -0.99
CA GLU A 470 13.85 11.24 -1.88
C GLU A 470 13.92 10.76 -3.34
N ASN A 471 14.36 9.52 -3.58
CA ASN A 471 14.45 8.89 -4.90
C ASN A 471 13.16 8.18 -5.34
N TRP A 472 12.01 8.69 -4.92
CA TRP A 472 10.71 8.06 -5.11
C TRP A 472 10.40 7.69 -6.57
N ALA A 473 10.82 8.53 -7.52
CA ALA A 473 10.55 8.31 -8.94
C ALA A 473 11.18 7.01 -9.44
N ASP A 474 12.45 6.78 -9.12
CA ASP A 474 13.17 5.56 -9.44
C ASP A 474 12.65 4.38 -8.61
N ALA A 475 12.45 4.58 -7.31
CA ALA A 475 12.00 3.52 -6.41
C ALA A 475 10.58 3.01 -6.73
N TYR A 476 9.64 3.87 -7.17
CA TYR A 476 8.29 3.45 -7.53
C TYR A 476 8.18 2.95 -8.96
N TYR A 477 8.90 3.55 -9.90
CA TYR A 477 8.63 3.36 -11.33
C TYR A 477 9.85 2.88 -12.14
N GLY A 478 11.07 2.99 -11.59
CA GLY A 478 12.30 2.54 -12.27
C GLY A 478 12.39 3.03 -13.72
N ALA A 479 12.70 2.11 -14.62
CA ALA A 479 12.83 2.40 -16.05
C ALA A 479 11.52 2.88 -16.73
N ASN A 480 10.36 2.72 -16.09
CA ASN A 480 9.07 3.15 -16.62
C ASN A 480 8.78 4.64 -16.38
N PHE A 481 9.55 5.30 -15.50
CA PHE A 481 9.30 6.70 -15.12
C PHE A 481 9.33 7.68 -16.32
N PRO A 482 10.27 7.64 -17.26
CA PRO A 482 10.27 8.54 -18.42
C PRO A 482 9.00 8.43 -19.26
N ARG A 483 8.50 7.20 -19.49
CA ARG A 483 7.26 6.98 -20.23
C ARG A 483 6.02 7.51 -19.50
N LEU A 484 6.00 7.40 -18.15
CA LEU A 484 4.95 8.00 -17.32
C LEU A 484 4.94 9.53 -17.46
N VAL A 485 6.12 10.18 -17.52
CA VAL A 485 6.25 11.64 -17.73
C VAL A 485 5.75 12.03 -19.12
N GLU A 486 6.02 11.24 -20.17
CA GLU A 486 5.48 11.47 -21.51
C GLU A 486 3.96 11.37 -21.54
N THR A 487 3.41 10.31 -20.94
CA THR A 487 1.94 10.14 -20.80
C THR A 487 1.32 11.27 -20.00
N LYS A 488 1.97 11.69 -18.90
CA LYS A 488 1.53 12.84 -18.10
C LYS A 488 1.45 14.11 -18.93
N ARG A 489 2.48 14.40 -19.72
CA ARG A 489 2.52 15.57 -20.60
C ARG A 489 1.41 15.55 -21.65
N ALA A 490 1.06 14.37 -22.17
CA ALA A 490 -0.01 14.22 -23.16
C ALA A 490 -1.40 14.46 -22.56
N TRP A 491 -1.66 13.93 -21.35
CA TRP A 491 -2.99 13.91 -20.75
C TRP A 491 -3.26 15.02 -19.73
N ASP A 492 -2.19 15.60 -19.18
CA ASP A 492 -2.27 16.70 -18.19
C ASP A 492 -1.12 17.70 -18.40
N PRO A 493 -1.06 18.39 -19.56
CA PRO A 493 0.06 19.28 -19.90
C PRO A 493 0.24 20.45 -18.94
N ASP A 494 -0.83 20.87 -18.27
CA ASP A 494 -0.83 21.98 -17.30
C ASP A 494 -0.48 21.50 -15.88
N ASN A 495 -0.18 20.20 -15.69
CA ASN A 495 0.09 19.58 -14.40
C ASN A 495 -0.99 19.90 -13.35
N LEU A 496 -2.25 19.75 -13.75
CA LEU A 496 -3.41 19.99 -12.89
C LEU A 496 -3.49 18.97 -11.75
N PHE A 497 -3.26 17.68 -12.05
CA PHE A 497 -3.18 16.58 -11.09
C PHE A 497 -1.81 16.52 -10.45
N ARG A 498 -1.63 17.25 -9.34
CA ARG A 498 -0.34 17.37 -8.64
C ARG A 498 -0.48 17.20 -7.14
N PHE A 499 0.46 16.46 -6.58
CA PHE A 499 0.66 16.24 -5.16
C PHE A 499 2.14 15.93 -4.92
N PRO A 500 2.64 15.91 -3.66
CA PRO A 500 4.02 15.46 -3.41
C PRO A 500 4.25 14.06 -4.01
N GLN A 501 5.34 13.87 -4.76
CA GLN A 501 5.64 12.63 -5.49
C GLN A 501 4.65 12.29 -6.63
N SER A 502 3.86 13.25 -7.14
CA SER A 502 3.11 13.04 -8.38
C SER A 502 4.05 13.04 -9.59
N ILE A 503 3.67 12.31 -10.63
CA ILE A 503 4.41 12.26 -11.89
C ILE A 503 4.41 13.68 -12.52
N PRO A 504 5.59 14.26 -12.82
CA PRO A 504 5.69 15.59 -13.40
C PRO A 504 5.49 15.57 -14.92
N VAL A 505 5.36 16.75 -15.53
CA VAL A 505 5.25 16.91 -16.99
C VAL A 505 6.61 16.98 -17.71
N SER A 506 7.71 17.01 -16.96
CA SER A 506 9.09 16.99 -17.47
C SER A 506 10.01 16.28 -16.49
N LEU A 507 11.07 15.64 -17.02
CA LEU A 507 12.16 15.04 -16.24
C LEU A 507 13.05 16.10 -15.60
#